data_9f2097d66401ad601fa80af1d4655ee4
#
_entry.id   9f2097d66401ad601fa80af1d4655ee4
#
_cell.length_a   1.000
_cell.length_b   1.000
_cell.length_c   1.000
_cell.angle_alpha   90.00
_cell.angle_beta   90.00
_cell.angle_gamma   90.00
#
_symmetry.space_group_name_H-M   'P 1'
#
loop_
_entity.id
_entity.type
_entity.pdbx_description
1 polymer ?
#
loop_
_entity_poly.entity_id
_entity_poly.type
_entity_poly.pdbx_seq_one_letter_code
_entity_poly.pdbx_strand_id
1 'polypeptide(L)'
;MASKENNLQKVQRLAILPEQIRNIATSAHIHHGKTALTDNLLAASGHMAEKNAGDLDGGMATWMHSDEQERLLTVDAANTSMVHEFHDKEYLINLIDTPGHVDFTGDVTRAMRAIDGTIVLVCASEGLMPQTETVIKQAIRERVKPVLFINKVDRMIKELQLTPEAMQERLLKIIADFNN
;
A
#
# COMPACT_ATOMS: atom_id res chain seq x y z
N MET A 1 23.66 -21.76 21.98
CA MET A 1 23.08 -21.27 20.72
C MET A 1 22.08 -20.20 21.09
N ALA A 2 22.27 -18.94 20.67
CA ALA A 2 21.25 -17.91 20.89
C ALA A 2 20.00 -18.30 20.10
N SER A 3 18.84 -18.35 20.77
CA SER A 3 17.58 -18.62 20.09
C SER A 3 17.34 -17.50 19.09
N LYS A 4 17.02 -17.85 17.84
CA LYS A 4 16.73 -16.87 16.79
C LYS A 4 15.53 -16.04 17.25
N GLU A 5 15.74 -14.72 17.31
CA GLU A 5 14.70 -13.75 17.72
C GLU A 5 13.47 -13.91 16.82
N ASN A 6 12.27 -14.04 17.39
CA ASN A 6 11.05 -14.14 16.61
C ASN A 6 10.54 -12.74 16.21
N ASN A 7 9.61 -12.66 15.25
CA ASN A 7 9.10 -11.40 14.70
C ASN A 7 8.51 -10.49 15.80
N LEU A 8 7.79 -11.05 16.78
CA LEU A 8 7.22 -10.26 17.87
C LEU A 8 8.30 -9.60 18.74
N GLN A 9 9.36 -10.35 19.07
CA GLN A 9 10.49 -9.83 19.83
C GLN A 9 11.22 -8.71 19.09
N LYS A 10 11.39 -8.87 17.76
CA LYS A 10 11.96 -7.82 16.91
C LYS A 10 11.11 -6.55 16.89
N VAL A 11 9.79 -6.69 16.75
CA VAL A 11 8.85 -5.55 16.79
C VAL A 11 8.95 -4.85 18.15
N GLN A 12 8.94 -5.58 19.26
CA GLN A 12 9.04 -4.98 20.61
C GLN A 12 10.37 -4.24 20.81
N ARG A 13 11.48 -4.81 20.35
CA ARG A 13 12.81 -4.17 20.42
C ARG A 13 12.88 -2.90 19.58
N LEU A 14 12.34 -2.92 18.36
CA LEU A 14 12.38 -1.78 17.44
C LEU A 14 11.41 -0.67 17.81
N ALA A 15 10.30 -1.00 18.50
CA ALA A 15 9.27 -0.03 18.89
C ALA A 15 9.78 1.07 19.84
N ILE A 16 10.91 0.86 20.51
CA ILE A 16 11.55 1.83 21.40
C ILE A 16 12.68 2.63 20.71
N LEU A 17 12.91 2.42 19.42
CA LEU A 17 13.96 3.06 18.62
C LEU A 17 13.34 3.95 17.53
N PRO A 18 12.97 5.21 17.83
CA PRO A 18 12.22 6.08 16.90
C PRO A 18 12.92 6.26 15.54
N GLU A 19 14.25 6.28 15.51
CA GLU A 19 15.03 6.41 14.29
C GLU A 19 14.93 5.20 13.35
N GLN A 20 14.44 4.06 13.84
CA GLN A 20 14.21 2.83 13.06
C GLN A 20 12.72 2.58 12.77
N ILE A 21 11.82 3.48 13.19
CA ILE A 21 10.40 3.38 12.87
C ILE A 21 10.10 4.14 11.58
N ARG A 22 9.27 3.53 10.73
CA ARG A 22 8.73 4.15 9.51
C ARG A 22 7.24 3.90 9.45
N ASN A 23 6.47 4.97 9.48
CA ASN A 23 5.02 4.93 9.33
C ASN A 23 4.68 5.22 7.88
N ILE A 24 4.07 4.28 7.18
CA ILE A 24 3.69 4.42 5.78
C ILE A 24 2.22 4.06 5.60
N ALA A 25 1.57 4.63 4.60
CA ALA A 25 0.23 4.24 4.20
C ALA A 25 0.17 3.81 2.75
N THR A 26 -0.80 2.99 2.41
CA THR A 26 -1.22 2.73 1.05
C THR A 26 -2.41 3.63 0.70
N SER A 27 -2.36 4.27 -0.46
CA SER A 27 -3.41 5.15 -0.95
C SER A 27 -3.70 4.85 -2.42
N ALA A 28 -4.97 4.72 -2.79
CA ALA A 28 -5.35 4.41 -4.15
C ALA A 28 -6.82 4.72 -4.40
N HIS A 29 -7.18 4.79 -5.68
CA HIS A 29 -8.58 4.64 -6.10
C HIS A 29 -9.10 3.22 -5.81
N ILE A 30 -10.42 3.06 -5.72
CA ILE A 30 -11.09 1.78 -5.51
C ILE A 30 -10.60 0.78 -6.57
N HIS A 31 -10.40 -0.46 -6.16
CA HIS A 31 -9.93 -1.57 -7.00
C HIS A 31 -8.55 -1.41 -7.65
N HIS A 32 -7.75 -0.41 -7.32
CA HIS A 32 -6.36 -0.32 -7.81
C HIS A 32 -5.42 -1.35 -7.17
N GLY A 33 -5.90 -2.14 -6.20
CA GLY A 33 -5.17 -3.28 -5.61
C GLY A 33 -4.37 -2.94 -4.36
N LYS A 34 -4.81 -1.93 -3.62
CA LYS A 34 -4.20 -1.44 -2.39
C LYS A 34 -4.06 -2.54 -1.33
N THR A 35 -5.16 -3.19 -0.96
CA THR A 35 -5.21 -4.26 0.04
C THR A 35 -4.42 -5.50 -0.41
N ALA A 36 -4.48 -5.84 -1.70
CA ALA A 36 -3.67 -6.92 -2.26
C ALA A 36 -2.16 -6.64 -2.17
N LEU A 37 -1.73 -5.38 -2.36
CA LEU A 37 -0.34 -4.99 -2.12
C LEU A 37 0.03 -5.14 -0.64
N THR A 38 -0.84 -4.71 0.26
CA THR A 38 -0.64 -4.85 1.72
C THR A 38 -0.45 -6.32 2.10
N ASP A 39 -1.29 -7.23 1.62
CA ASP A 39 -1.17 -8.67 1.85
C ASP A 39 0.17 -9.23 1.34
N ASN A 40 0.59 -8.81 0.14
CA ASN A 40 1.88 -9.25 -0.41
C ASN A 40 3.07 -8.72 0.40
N LEU A 41 3.01 -7.52 0.94
CA LEU A 41 4.03 -6.99 1.85
C LEU A 41 4.07 -7.78 3.16
N LEU A 42 2.91 -8.15 3.71
CA LEU A 42 2.81 -9.02 4.90
C LEU A 42 3.38 -10.41 4.65
N ALA A 43 3.10 -10.99 3.48
CA ALA A 43 3.67 -12.28 3.10
C ALA A 43 5.20 -12.19 2.96
N ALA A 44 5.71 -11.16 2.28
CA ALA A 44 7.16 -10.94 2.11
C ALA A 44 7.87 -10.71 3.45
N SER A 45 7.19 -10.14 4.45
CA SER A 45 7.74 -9.97 5.81
C SER A 45 7.58 -11.20 6.70
N GLY A 46 7.00 -12.30 6.20
CA GLY A 46 6.82 -13.55 6.92
C GLY A 46 5.65 -13.56 7.91
N HIS A 47 4.71 -12.63 7.82
CA HIS A 47 3.52 -12.57 8.69
C HIS A 47 2.37 -13.45 8.17
N MET A 48 2.37 -13.80 6.89
CA MET A 48 1.41 -14.73 6.30
C MET A 48 2.07 -15.61 5.23
N ALA A 49 1.41 -16.71 4.86
CA ALA A 49 1.89 -17.56 3.78
C ALA A 49 1.67 -16.89 2.41
N GLU A 50 2.67 -16.90 1.53
CA GLU A 50 2.61 -16.30 0.19
C GLU A 50 1.40 -16.75 -0.64
N LYS A 51 0.98 -18.04 -0.51
CA LYS A 51 -0.18 -18.59 -1.20
C LYS A 51 -1.52 -17.95 -0.81
N ASN A 52 -1.58 -17.26 0.32
CA ASN A 52 -2.79 -16.59 0.83
C ASN A 52 -2.79 -15.09 0.53
N ALA A 53 -1.68 -14.55 0.02
CA ALA A 53 -1.56 -13.12 -0.24
C ALA A 53 -2.43 -12.70 -1.44
N GLY A 54 -3.36 -11.77 -1.20
CA GLY A 54 -4.28 -11.28 -2.21
C GLY A 54 -5.39 -12.25 -2.61
N ASP A 55 -5.63 -13.28 -1.81
CA ASP A 55 -6.72 -14.26 -2.02
C ASP A 55 -8.06 -13.65 -1.60
N LEU A 56 -8.87 -13.25 -2.58
CA LEU A 56 -10.19 -12.67 -2.35
C LEU A 56 -11.18 -13.65 -1.72
N ASP A 57 -11.07 -14.95 -2.05
CA ASP A 57 -11.99 -16.00 -1.54
C ASP A 57 -11.69 -16.31 -0.07
N GLY A 58 -10.43 -16.25 0.33
CA GLY A 58 -9.99 -16.44 1.72
C GLY A 58 -10.15 -15.19 2.60
N GLY A 59 -10.44 -14.04 2.00
CA GLY A 59 -10.45 -12.73 2.65
C GLY A 59 -9.06 -12.10 2.79
N MET A 60 -9.00 -10.78 2.77
CA MET A 60 -7.74 -10.04 2.93
C MET A 60 -7.35 -9.92 4.40
N ALA A 61 -6.04 -9.96 4.69
CA ALA A 61 -5.53 -9.91 6.06
C ALA A 61 -5.91 -8.64 6.84
N THR A 62 -6.18 -7.55 6.14
CA THR A 62 -6.55 -6.25 6.71
C THR A 62 -8.06 -6.02 6.81
N TRP A 63 -8.89 -6.92 6.31
CA TRP A 63 -10.33 -6.82 6.46
C TRP A 63 -10.77 -7.23 7.85
N MET A 64 -11.36 -6.29 8.58
CA MET A 64 -11.79 -6.48 9.97
C MET A 64 -13.29 -6.75 10.10
N HIS A 65 -14.07 -6.44 9.05
CA HIS A 65 -15.52 -6.54 9.03
C HIS A 65 -16.04 -7.42 7.90
N SER A 66 -17.16 -8.13 8.13
CA SER A 66 -17.79 -9.01 7.13
C SER A 66 -18.29 -8.26 5.89
N ASP A 67 -18.70 -7.01 6.04
CA ASP A 67 -19.15 -6.16 4.93
C ASP A 67 -18.00 -5.73 4.01
N GLU A 68 -16.74 -5.67 4.49
CA GLU A 68 -15.56 -5.46 3.64
C GLU A 68 -15.36 -6.65 2.69
N GLN A 69 -15.55 -7.87 3.19
CA GLN A 69 -15.46 -9.08 2.40
C GLN A 69 -16.60 -9.18 1.38
N GLU A 70 -17.84 -8.89 1.79
CA GLU A 70 -19.00 -8.90 0.89
C GLU A 70 -18.90 -7.87 -0.24
N ARG A 71 -18.36 -6.69 0.07
CA ARG A 71 -18.22 -5.58 -0.90
C ARG A 71 -16.89 -5.57 -1.64
N LEU A 72 -15.95 -6.42 -1.25
CA LEU A 72 -14.58 -6.47 -1.76
C LEU A 72 -13.86 -5.12 -1.68
N LEU A 73 -14.06 -4.38 -0.59
CA LEU A 73 -13.44 -3.07 -0.38
C LEU A 73 -13.12 -2.82 1.10
N THR A 74 -12.03 -2.12 1.35
CA THR A 74 -11.63 -1.68 2.69
C THR A 74 -12.48 -0.49 3.11
N VAL A 75 -13.16 -0.61 4.26
CA VAL A 75 -14.00 0.42 4.86
C VAL A 75 -13.23 1.18 5.94
N ASP A 76 -12.60 0.45 6.86
CA ASP A 76 -11.81 1.01 7.95
C ASP A 76 -10.30 0.92 7.68
N ALA A 77 -9.54 1.90 8.19
CA ALA A 77 -8.09 1.86 8.10
C ALA A 77 -7.51 0.78 9.03
N ALA A 78 -6.79 -0.18 8.44
CA ALA A 78 -6.13 -1.25 9.19
C ALA A 78 -4.64 -0.94 9.37
N ASN A 79 -4.13 -1.20 10.59
CA ASN A 79 -2.73 -0.98 10.94
C ASN A 79 -2.01 -2.31 11.11
N THR A 80 -0.87 -2.46 10.45
CA THR A 80 -0.03 -3.65 10.55
C THR A 80 1.43 -3.26 10.74
N SER A 81 2.15 -3.99 11.60
CA SER A 81 3.57 -3.74 11.85
C SER A 81 4.41 -4.90 11.32
N MET A 82 5.45 -4.59 10.57
CA MET A 82 6.38 -5.58 10.00
C MET A 82 7.82 -5.13 10.20
N VAL A 83 8.76 -6.08 10.19
CA VAL A 83 10.19 -5.79 10.28
C VAL A 83 10.83 -6.03 8.91
N HIS A 84 11.62 -5.08 8.46
CA HIS A 84 12.37 -5.16 7.22
C HIS A 84 13.83 -4.76 7.46
N GLU A 85 14.75 -5.52 6.87
CA GLU A 85 16.17 -5.22 6.90
C GLU A 85 16.60 -4.48 5.63
N PHE A 86 17.26 -3.35 5.81
CA PHE A 86 17.78 -2.54 4.72
C PHE A 86 19.18 -2.01 5.07
N HIS A 87 20.19 -2.30 4.24
CA HIS A 87 21.58 -1.94 4.47
C HIS A 87 22.07 -2.35 5.87
N ASP A 88 21.91 -3.62 6.21
CA ASP A 88 22.34 -4.21 7.50
C ASP A 88 21.70 -3.55 8.73
N LYS A 89 20.58 -2.84 8.54
CA LYS A 89 19.83 -2.20 9.61
C LYS A 89 18.37 -2.62 9.56
N GLU A 90 17.82 -3.03 10.70
CA GLU A 90 16.40 -3.42 10.80
C GLU A 90 15.53 -2.19 11.05
N TYR A 91 14.38 -2.16 10.39
CA TYR A 91 13.36 -1.11 10.52
C TYR A 91 12.03 -1.73 10.91
N LEU A 92 11.32 -1.07 11.82
CA LEU A 92 9.91 -1.31 12.09
C LEU A 92 9.08 -0.48 11.12
N ILE A 93 8.33 -1.14 10.25
CA ILE A 93 7.44 -0.50 9.31
C ILE A 93 6.01 -0.67 9.82
N ASN A 94 5.36 0.43 10.18
CA ASN A 94 3.94 0.47 10.47
C ASN A 94 3.21 0.85 9.19
N LEU A 95 2.48 -0.11 8.62
CA LEU A 95 1.71 0.06 7.40
C LEU A 95 0.25 0.31 7.75
N ILE A 96 -0.31 1.39 7.22
CA ILE A 96 -1.72 1.75 7.33
C ILE A 96 -2.39 1.51 5.97
N ASP A 97 -3.27 0.51 5.89
CA ASP A 97 -4.13 0.32 4.71
C ASP A 97 -5.33 1.25 4.82
N THR A 98 -5.41 2.26 3.92
CA THR A 98 -6.47 3.27 3.98
C THR A 98 -7.64 2.92 3.07
N PRO A 99 -8.89 3.31 3.40
CA PRO A 99 -10.02 3.19 2.47
C PRO A 99 -9.76 3.90 1.14
N GLY A 100 -10.27 3.34 0.04
CA GLY A 100 -10.14 3.93 -1.30
C GLY A 100 -11.33 4.79 -1.73
N HIS A 101 -12.40 4.86 -0.93
CA HIS A 101 -13.63 5.56 -1.27
C HIS A 101 -13.63 7.01 -0.76
N VAL A 102 -14.25 7.92 -1.53
CA VAL A 102 -14.34 9.36 -1.19
C VAL A 102 -15.08 9.63 0.12
N ASP A 103 -16.02 8.78 0.51
CA ASP A 103 -16.80 8.93 1.73
C ASP A 103 -15.95 8.76 3.00
N PHE A 104 -14.79 8.11 2.89
CA PHE A 104 -13.84 7.86 3.99
C PHE A 104 -12.68 8.86 4.04
N THR A 105 -12.84 10.05 3.45
CA THR A 105 -11.78 11.09 3.40
C THR A 105 -11.26 11.46 4.80
N GLY A 106 -12.10 11.37 5.84
CA GLY A 106 -11.70 11.63 7.23
C GLY A 106 -10.61 10.66 7.72
N ASP A 107 -10.70 9.38 7.38
CA ASP A 107 -9.72 8.37 7.79
C ASP A 107 -8.42 8.54 7.02
N VAL A 108 -8.50 8.85 5.72
CA VAL A 108 -7.33 9.18 4.90
C VAL A 108 -6.60 10.40 5.47
N THR A 109 -7.34 11.45 5.89
CA THR A 109 -6.74 12.66 6.50
C THR A 109 -6.05 12.35 7.82
N ARG A 110 -6.66 11.53 8.66
CA ARG A 110 -6.05 11.10 9.93
C ARG A 110 -4.78 10.28 9.69
N ALA A 111 -4.83 9.32 8.76
CA ALA A 111 -3.69 8.52 8.37
C ALA A 111 -2.53 9.40 7.88
N MET A 112 -2.80 10.38 6.99
CA MET A 112 -1.77 11.27 6.44
C MET A 112 -1.00 12.07 7.50
N ARG A 113 -1.58 12.34 8.66
CA ARG A 113 -0.90 13.03 9.78
C ARG A 113 -0.05 12.11 10.64
N ALA A 114 -0.22 10.80 10.50
CA ALA A 114 0.47 9.80 11.30
C ALA A 114 1.66 9.15 10.56
N ILE A 115 1.87 9.46 9.27
CA ILE A 115 2.82 8.75 8.40
C ILE A 115 3.95 9.64 7.88
N ASP A 116 5.08 8.99 7.56
CA ASP A 116 6.26 9.62 6.97
C ASP A 116 6.19 9.63 5.44
N GLY A 117 5.48 8.66 4.85
CA GLY A 117 5.32 8.51 3.41
C GLY A 117 4.07 7.72 3.05
N THR A 118 3.60 7.87 1.82
CA THR A 118 2.46 7.11 1.29
C THR A 118 2.80 6.46 -0.05
N ILE A 119 2.43 5.19 -0.20
CA ILE A 119 2.49 4.49 -1.47
C ILE A 119 1.18 4.79 -2.21
N VAL A 120 1.28 5.53 -3.30
CA VAL A 120 0.15 5.88 -4.15
C VAL A 120 0.06 4.87 -5.29
N LEU A 121 -0.95 3.99 -5.24
CA LEU A 121 -1.16 2.98 -6.26
C LEU A 121 -2.01 3.53 -7.41
N VAL A 122 -1.52 3.31 -8.62
CA VAL A 122 -2.21 3.65 -9.87
C VAL A 122 -2.32 2.39 -10.72
N CYS A 123 -3.53 2.09 -11.20
CA CYS A 123 -3.74 1.01 -12.15
C CYS A 123 -3.17 1.39 -13.52
N ALA A 124 -2.29 0.55 -14.09
CA ALA A 124 -1.65 0.82 -15.38
C ALA A 124 -2.66 0.97 -16.53
N SER A 125 -3.79 0.25 -16.48
CA SER A 125 -4.85 0.32 -17.51
C SER A 125 -5.75 1.55 -17.39
N GLU A 126 -5.90 2.11 -16.18
CA GLU A 126 -6.81 3.23 -15.91
C GLU A 126 -6.09 4.58 -15.83
N GLY A 127 -4.86 4.58 -15.29
CA GLY A 127 -4.08 5.80 -15.09
C GLY A 127 -4.44 6.52 -13.79
N LEU A 128 -4.04 7.78 -13.69
CA LEU A 128 -4.28 8.63 -12.52
C LEU A 128 -5.74 9.06 -12.47
N MET A 129 -6.42 8.77 -11.36
CA MET A 129 -7.82 9.13 -11.13
C MET A 129 -7.95 10.42 -10.31
N PRO A 130 -9.02 11.21 -10.45
CA PRO A 130 -9.20 12.47 -9.73
C PRO A 130 -9.12 12.35 -8.21
N GLN A 131 -9.58 11.22 -7.66
CA GLN A 131 -9.47 10.93 -6.23
C GLN A 131 -8.01 10.74 -5.81
N THR A 132 -7.21 10.07 -6.64
CA THR A 132 -5.78 9.87 -6.40
C THR A 132 -5.04 11.21 -6.39
N GLU A 133 -5.37 12.12 -7.32
CA GLU A 133 -4.82 13.49 -7.31
C GLU A 133 -5.16 14.23 -6.01
N THR A 134 -6.39 14.10 -5.53
CA THR A 134 -6.82 14.72 -4.26
C THR A 134 -5.98 14.21 -3.09
N VAL A 135 -5.74 12.90 -3.04
CA VAL A 135 -4.90 12.28 -2.01
C VAL A 135 -3.44 12.73 -2.11
N ILE A 136 -2.88 12.84 -3.32
CA ILE A 136 -1.52 13.36 -3.55
C ILE A 136 -1.40 14.80 -3.05
N LYS A 137 -2.34 15.67 -3.42
CA LYS A 137 -2.38 17.07 -2.96
C LYS A 137 -2.46 17.17 -1.45
N GLN A 138 -3.23 16.28 -0.81
CA GLN A 138 -3.32 16.21 0.64
C GLN A 138 -2.01 15.73 1.27
N ALA A 139 -1.38 14.68 0.74
CA ALA A 139 -0.08 14.20 1.20
C ALA A 139 0.98 15.33 1.18
N ILE A 140 1.03 16.07 0.07
CA ILE A 140 1.95 17.21 -0.07
C ILE A 140 1.66 18.31 0.97
N ARG A 141 0.38 18.63 1.22
CA ARG A 141 -0.01 19.60 2.27
C ARG A 141 0.43 19.20 3.67
N GLU A 142 0.29 17.91 4.00
CA GLU A 142 0.70 17.34 5.29
C GLU A 142 2.22 17.00 5.32
N ARG A 143 2.98 17.35 4.26
CA ARG A 143 4.42 17.08 4.11
C ARG A 143 4.78 15.59 4.11
N VAL A 144 3.85 14.75 3.73
CA VAL A 144 4.05 13.31 3.52
C VAL A 144 4.66 13.10 2.14
N LYS A 145 5.64 12.20 2.04
CA LYS A 145 6.30 11.90 0.76
C LYS A 145 5.49 10.87 -0.03
N PRO A 146 4.88 11.24 -1.18
CA PRO A 146 4.21 10.27 -2.03
C PRO A 146 5.21 9.49 -2.88
N VAL A 147 5.00 8.19 -3.00
CA VAL A 147 5.76 7.29 -3.88
C VAL A 147 4.79 6.60 -4.83
N LEU A 148 5.01 6.74 -6.13
CA LEU A 148 4.18 6.12 -7.15
C LEU A 148 4.43 4.61 -7.23
N PHE A 149 3.37 3.82 -7.18
CA PHE A 149 3.37 2.39 -7.45
C PHE A 149 2.39 2.08 -8.59
N ILE A 150 2.90 1.70 -9.77
CA ILE A 150 2.06 1.34 -10.92
C ILE A 150 1.74 -0.15 -10.82
N ASN A 151 0.46 -0.46 -10.64
CA ASN A 151 -0.05 -1.81 -10.45
C ASN A 151 -0.82 -2.33 -11.68
N LYS A 152 -1.08 -3.62 -11.72
CA LYS A 152 -1.88 -4.31 -12.76
C LYS A 152 -1.34 -4.09 -14.18
N VAL A 153 -0.03 -4.10 -14.33
CA VAL A 153 0.65 -3.94 -15.63
C VAL A 153 0.27 -5.07 -16.60
N ASP A 154 -0.02 -6.26 -16.08
CA ASP A 154 -0.51 -7.41 -16.85
C ASP A 154 -1.82 -7.13 -17.62
N ARG A 155 -2.68 -6.22 -17.12
CA ARG A 155 -3.90 -5.80 -17.83
C ARG A 155 -3.63 -5.06 -19.13
N MET A 156 -2.50 -4.36 -19.22
CA MET A 156 -2.10 -3.71 -20.46
C MET A 156 -1.86 -4.73 -21.58
N ILE A 157 -1.39 -5.93 -21.22
CA ILE A 157 -1.15 -7.04 -22.15
C ILE A 157 -2.43 -7.84 -22.37
N LYS A 158 -3.08 -8.30 -21.30
CA LYS A 158 -4.20 -9.25 -21.34
C LYS A 158 -5.52 -8.62 -21.80
N GLU A 159 -5.82 -7.41 -21.30
CA GLU A 159 -7.10 -6.73 -21.54
C GLU A 159 -7.00 -5.71 -22.68
N LEU A 160 -5.98 -4.83 -22.65
CA LEU A 160 -5.83 -3.76 -23.64
C LEU A 160 -5.02 -4.18 -24.88
N GLN A 161 -4.33 -5.31 -24.84
CA GLN A 161 -3.52 -5.87 -25.93
C GLN A 161 -2.56 -4.84 -26.54
N LEU A 162 -1.92 -4.02 -25.69
CA LEU A 162 -1.03 -2.96 -26.14
C LEU A 162 0.31 -3.53 -26.63
N THR A 163 0.90 -2.87 -27.62
CA THR A 163 2.29 -3.12 -28.03
C THR A 163 3.26 -2.63 -26.95
N PRO A 164 4.52 -3.13 -26.90
CA PRO A 164 5.52 -2.65 -25.95
C PRO A 164 5.73 -1.13 -25.99
N GLU A 165 5.70 -0.52 -27.17
CA GLU A 165 5.86 0.93 -27.38
C GLU A 165 4.68 1.69 -26.77
N ALA A 166 3.45 1.24 -27.02
CA ALA A 166 2.24 1.84 -26.46
C ALA A 166 2.18 1.67 -24.92
N MET A 167 2.67 0.55 -24.38
CA MET A 167 2.82 0.35 -22.94
C MET A 167 3.80 1.35 -22.34
N GLN A 168 4.96 1.53 -22.98
CA GLN A 168 5.99 2.49 -22.53
C GLN A 168 5.42 3.90 -22.52
N GLU A 169 4.77 4.34 -23.60
CA GLU A 169 4.15 5.66 -23.68
C GLU A 169 3.13 5.88 -22.56
N ARG A 170 2.29 4.89 -22.31
CA ARG A 170 1.29 4.96 -21.24
C ARG A 170 1.92 5.04 -19.84
N LEU A 171 2.96 4.27 -19.57
CA LEU A 171 3.69 4.34 -18.30
C LEU A 171 4.37 5.71 -18.10
N LEU A 172 5.00 6.23 -19.15
CA LEU A 172 5.61 7.56 -19.12
C LEU A 172 4.56 8.65 -18.87
N LYS A 173 3.37 8.52 -19.46
CA LYS A 173 2.25 9.43 -19.21
C LYS A 173 1.81 9.39 -17.73
N ILE A 174 1.64 8.21 -17.14
CA ILE A 174 1.28 8.08 -15.72
C ILE A 174 2.33 8.75 -14.82
N ILE A 175 3.62 8.56 -15.12
CA ILE A 175 4.72 9.21 -14.37
C ILE A 175 4.66 10.73 -14.53
N ALA A 176 4.40 11.23 -15.74
CA ALA A 176 4.28 12.67 -15.99
C ALA A 176 3.09 13.26 -15.23
N ASP A 177 1.92 12.63 -15.32
CA ASP A 177 0.69 13.06 -14.64
C ASP A 177 0.86 13.07 -13.10
N PHE A 178 1.62 12.12 -12.57
CA PHE A 178 1.92 12.06 -11.12
C PHE A 178 2.84 13.19 -10.65
N ASN A 179 3.76 13.66 -11.51
CA ASN A 179 4.74 14.69 -11.17
C ASN A 179 4.23 16.13 -11.43
N ASN A 180 3.10 16.31 -12.10
CA ASN A 180 2.49 17.61 -12.38
C ASN A 180 1.50 18.04 -11.28
#